data_00dedd7b877223b2aa7f86a5ae42718b
#
_entry.id   00dedd7b877223b2aa7f86a5ae42718b
#
_cell.length_a   1.000
_cell.length_b   1.000
_cell.length_c   1.000
_cell.angle_alpha   90.00
_cell.angle_beta   90.00
_cell.angle_gamma   90.00
#
_symmetry.space_group_name_H-M   'P 1'
#
loop_
_entity.id
_entity.type
_entity.pdbx_description
1 polymer ?
#
loop_
_entity_poly.entity_id
_entity_poly.type
_entity_poly.pdbx_seq_one_letter_code
_entity_poly.pdbx_strand_id
1 'polypeptide(L)'
;MDVVRQELAQDLARAVRALRSGNLSDPRIHDIRKRLKHCRALLRLLRKSLGNDAYRVDNARLRDAARPLMPVRDAAVLVRTLDELCPRESAGRTFCGPIRAALRREGRERREQLNRKALSSSAQLVSGWRGECVCCRRRT
;
A
#
# COMPACT_ATOMS: atom_id res chain seq x y z
N MET A 1 9.19 18.39 -15.96
CA MET A 1 8.29 17.21 -16.14
C MET A 1 9.04 15.89 -15.99
N ASP A 2 10.29 15.79 -16.41
CA ASP A 2 11.10 14.57 -16.30
C ASP A 2 11.40 14.18 -14.84
N VAL A 3 11.62 15.14 -13.95
CA VAL A 3 11.83 14.90 -12.52
C VAL A 3 10.61 14.21 -11.90
N VAL A 4 9.38 14.65 -12.22
CA VAL A 4 8.15 14.04 -11.69
C VAL A 4 7.98 12.61 -12.19
N ARG A 5 8.33 12.35 -13.45
CA ARG A 5 8.30 10.99 -14.04
C ARG A 5 9.33 10.08 -13.39
N GLN A 6 10.53 10.60 -13.17
CA GLN A 6 11.62 9.86 -12.54
C GLN A 6 11.27 9.49 -11.10
N GLU A 7 10.72 10.42 -10.32
CA GLU A 7 10.28 10.17 -8.94
C GLU A 7 9.14 9.14 -8.90
N LEU A 8 8.16 9.26 -9.81
CA LEU A 8 7.10 8.27 -9.95
C LEU A 8 7.66 6.88 -10.20
N ALA A 9 8.60 6.74 -11.13
CA ALA A 9 9.22 5.47 -11.47
C ALA A 9 10.02 4.88 -10.30
N GLN A 10 10.75 5.72 -9.57
CA GLN A 10 11.53 5.29 -8.40
C GLN A 10 10.64 4.80 -7.25
N ASP A 11 9.60 5.56 -6.89
CA ASP A 11 8.68 5.18 -5.82
C ASP A 11 7.92 3.91 -6.18
N LEU A 12 7.53 3.76 -7.43
CA LEU A 12 6.89 2.56 -7.93
C LEU A 12 7.82 1.35 -7.83
N ALA A 13 9.07 1.48 -8.28
CA ALA A 13 10.07 0.41 -8.18
C ALA A 13 10.35 0.00 -6.73
N ARG A 14 10.39 0.97 -5.81
CA ARG A 14 10.54 0.71 -4.36
C ARG A 14 9.33 -0.03 -3.79
N ALA A 15 8.11 0.39 -4.15
CA ALA A 15 6.88 -0.27 -3.72
C ALA A 15 6.81 -1.72 -4.22
N VAL A 16 7.16 -1.98 -5.49
CA VAL A 16 7.22 -3.33 -6.08
C VAL A 16 8.21 -4.22 -5.36
N ARG A 17 9.43 -3.72 -5.12
CA ARG A 17 10.46 -4.48 -4.40
C ARG A 17 9.99 -4.86 -2.99
N ALA A 18 9.39 -3.91 -2.28
CA ALA A 18 8.86 -4.14 -0.95
C ALA A 18 7.72 -5.17 -0.93
N LEU A 19 6.83 -5.15 -1.93
CA LEU A 19 5.77 -6.16 -2.09
C LEU A 19 6.34 -7.56 -2.38
N ARG A 20 7.38 -7.64 -3.21
CA ARG A 20 7.99 -8.92 -3.60
C ARG A 20 8.85 -9.56 -2.51
N SER A 21 9.32 -8.80 -1.54
CA SER A 21 10.19 -9.32 -0.45
C SER A 21 9.48 -10.32 0.46
N GLY A 22 8.16 -10.46 0.39
CA GLY A 22 7.36 -11.41 1.18
C GLY A 22 7.25 -11.08 2.67
N ASN A 23 8.05 -10.16 3.18
CA ASN A 23 7.99 -9.74 4.58
C ASN A 23 7.15 -8.47 4.73
N LEU A 24 5.85 -8.63 4.88
CA LEU A 24 4.87 -7.55 5.00
C LEU A 24 4.63 -7.19 6.48
N SER A 25 5.64 -6.67 7.16
CA SER A 25 5.50 -6.09 8.51
C SER A 25 4.64 -4.80 8.47
N ASP A 26 4.08 -4.39 9.62
CA ASP A 26 3.22 -3.19 9.69
C ASP A 26 3.95 -1.91 9.22
N PRO A 27 5.22 -1.66 9.56
CA PRO A 27 5.96 -0.53 9.02
C PRO A 27 6.12 -0.59 7.50
N ARG A 28 6.38 -1.79 6.94
CA ARG A 28 6.49 -1.98 5.49
C ARG A 28 5.18 -1.75 4.76
N ILE A 29 4.08 -2.29 5.27
CA ILE A 29 2.75 -2.05 4.71
C ILE A 29 2.45 -0.56 4.72
N HIS A 30 2.78 0.14 5.82
CA HIS A 30 2.62 1.58 5.89
C HIS A 30 3.44 2.32 4.83
N ASP A 31 4.72 1.97 4.67
CA ASP A 31 5.61 2.58 3.67
C ASP A 31 5.12 2.32 2.24
N ILE A 32 4.74 1.07 1.91
CA ILE A 32 4.19 0.73 0.59
C ILE A 32 2.95 1.57 0.28
N ARG A 33 2.01 1.68 1.23
CA ARG A 33 0.79 2.49 1.06
C ARG A 33 1.10 3.98 0.86
N LYS A 34 2.06 4.51 1.63
CA LYS A 34 2.53 5.89 1.49
C LYS A 34 3.09 6.14 0.09
N ARG A 35 3.94 5.23 -0.43
CA ARG A 35 4.49 5.32 -1.80
C ARG A 35 3.42 5.24 -2.86
N LEU A 36 2.50 4.29 -2.78
CA LEU A 36 1.40 4.18 -3.74
C LEU A 36 0.49 5.42 -3.73
N LYS A 37 0.26 6.03 -2.55
CA LYS A 37 -0.46 7.31 -2.43
C LYS A 37 0.33 8.44 -3.10
N HIS A 38 1.64 8.50 -2.90
CA HIS A 38 2.53 9.48 -3.52
C HIS A 38 2.56 9.32 -5.03
N CYS A 39 2.70 8.09 -5.54
CA CYS A 39 2.60 7.81 -6.98
C CYS A 39 1.29 8.33 -7.59
N ARG A 40 0.16 8.16 -6.89
CA ARG A 40 -1.13 8.69 -7.37
C ARG A 40 -1.18 10.21 -7.38
N ALA A 41 -0.51 10.88 -6.44
CA ALA A 41 -0.39 12.33 -6.45
C ALA A 41 0.48 12.82 -7.62
N LEU A 42 1.62 12.17 -7.87
CA LEU A 42 2.48 12.47 -9.02
C LEU A 42 1.77 12.23 -10.36
N LEU A 43 1.00 11.13 -10.49
CA LEU A 43 0.16 10.89 -11.66
C LEU A 43 -0.84 12.02 -11.90
N ARG A 44 -1.41 12.58 -10.84
CA ARG A 44 -2.35 13.71 -10.98
C ARG A 44 -1.67 14.94 -11.58
N LEU A 45 -0.41 15.21 -11.20
CA LEU A 45 0.39 16.29 -11.79
C LEU A 45 0.68 16.04 -13.28
N LEU A 46 0.88 14.78 -13.66
CA LEU A 46 1.15 14.37 -15.05
C LEU A 46 -0.13 14.23 -15.89
N ARG A 47 -1.32 14.41 -15.34
CA ARG A 47 -2.60 14.14 -16.00
C ARG A 47 -2.73 14.85 -17.35
N LYS A 48 -2.33 16.13 -17.45
CA LYS A 48 -2.43 16.90 -18.69
C LYS A 48 -1.50 16.35 -19.79
N SER A 49 -0.33 15.83 -19.42
CA SER A 49 0.62 15.28 -20.38
C SER A 49 0.35 13.82 -20.75
N LEU A 50 -0.33 13.07 -19.88
CA LEU A 50 -0.69 11.66 -20.10
C LEU A 50 -2.00 11.51 -20.89
N GLY A 51 -2.91 12.46 -20.76
CA GLY A 51 -4.28 12.34 -21.20
C GLY A 51 -5.18 11.68 -20.14
N ASN A 52 -6.48 11.94 -20.24
CA ASN A 52 -7.45 11.49 -19.21
C ASN A 52 -7.55 9.97 -19.11
N ASP A 53 -7.54 9.27 -20.23
CA ASP A 53 -7.76 7.82 -20.26
C ASP A 53 -6.57 7.07 -19.67
N ALA A 54 -5.34 7.42 -20.08
CA ALA A 54 -4.13 6.85 -19.50
C ALA A 54 -4.06 7.13 -17.99
N TYR A 55 -4.34 8.36 -17.57
CA TYR A 55 -4.39 8.71 -16.14
C TYR A 55 -5.42 7.87 -15.38
N ARG A 56 -6.63 7.67 -15.91
CA ARG A 56 -7.68 6.88 -15.26
C ARG A 56 -7.24 5.42 -15.05
N VAL A 57 -6.70 4.80 -16.09
CA VAL A 57 -6.21 3.42 -16.05
C VAL A 57 -5.12 3.26 -14.99
N ASP A 58 -4.10 4.11 -15.04
CA ASP A 58 -2.96 4.01 -14.14
C ASP A 58 -3.32 4.34 -12.69
N ASN A 59 -4.17 5.34 -12.47
CA ASN A 59 -4.66 5.66 -11.12
C ASN A 59 -5.53 4.53 -10.55
N ALA A 60 -6.33 3.85 -11.37
CA ALA A 60 -7.09 2.68 -10.94
C ALA A 60 -6.16 1.52 -10.56
N ARG A 61 -5.15 1.21 -11.37
CA ARG A 61 -4.14 0.17 -11.06
C ARG A 61 -3.46 0.41 -9.71
N LEU A 62 -3.00 1.63 -9.44
CA LEU A 62 -2.36 1.98 -8.17
C LEU A 62 -3.33 1.90 -6.98
N ARG A 63 -4.59 2.29 -7.17
CA ARG A 63 -5.63 2.13 -6.15
C ARG A 63 -5.87 0.67 -5.82
N ASP A 64 -6.02 -0.15 -6.85
CA ASP A 64 -6.33 -1.57 -6.70
C ASP A 64 -5.14 -2.35 -6.12
N ALA A 65 -3.89 -1.96 -6.42
CA ALA A 65 -2.70 -2.47 -5.74
C ALA A 65 -2.65 -2.11 -4.25
N ALA A 66 -3.18 -0.95 -3.85
CA ALA A 66 -3.21 -0.53 -2.45
C ALA A 66 -4.35 -1.16 -1.64
N ARG A 67 -5.43 -1.61 -2.31
CA ARG A 67 -6.65 -2.12 -1.67
C ARG A 67 -6.42 -3.30 -0.73
N PRO A 68 -5.67 -4.36 -1.10
CA PRO A 68 -5.43 -5.50 -0.21
C PRO A 68 -4.64 -5.16 1.06
N LEU A 69 -3.88 -4.07 1.04
CA LEU A 69 -3.07 -3.61 2.17
C LEU A 69 -3.90 -2.88 3.24
N MET A 70 -5.12 -2.41 2.89
CA MET A 70 -5.97 -1.63 3.80
C MET A 70 -6.35 -2.40 5.05
N PRO A 71 -6.95 -3.60 4.97
CA PRO A 71 -7.46 -4.29 6.16
C PRO A 71 -6.37 -4.62 7.18
N VAL A 72 -5.15 -4.95 6.70
CA VAL A 72 -4.01 -5.24 7.59
C VAL A 72 -3.56 -3.98 8.31
N ARG A 73 -3.48 -2.86 7.60
CA ARG A 73 -3.10 -1.56 8.19
C ARG A 73 -4.15 -1.08 9.20
N ASP A 74 -5.43 -1.23 8.89
CA ASP A 74 -6.52 -0.79 9.75
C ASP A 74 -6.51 -1.58 11.08
N ALA A 75 -6.31 -2.90 11.02
CA ALA A 75 -6.15 -3.72 12.22
C ALA A 75 -4.96 -3.28 13.10
N ALA A 76 -3.81 -2.95 12.49
CA ALA A 76 -2.65 -2.45 13.21
C ALA A 76 -2.89 -1.07 13.86
N VAL A 77 -3.64 -0.18 13.17
CA VAL A 77 -4.03 1.11 13.73
C VAL A 77 -4.97 0.93 14.91
N LEU A 78 -5.98 0.07 14.81
CA LEU A 78 -6.93 -0.20 15.89
C LEU A 78 -6.23 -0.73 17.15
N VAL A 79 -5.27 -1.64 17.01
CA VAL A 79 -4.47 -2.13 18.15
C VAL A 79 -3.72 -0.99 18.81
N ARG A 80 -3.07 -0.13 18.02
CA ARG A 80 -2.32 1.02 18.56
C ARG A 80 -3.23 2.01 19.26
N THR A 81 -4.37 2.36 18.64
CA THR A 81 -5.35 3.26 19.26
C THR A 81 -5.88 2.67 20.57
N LEU A 82 -6.15 1.36 20.62
CA LEU A 82 -6.57 0.71 21.84
C LEU A 82 -5.46 0.73 22.92
N ASP A 83 -4.19 0.55 22.51
CA ASP A 83 -3.05 0.64 23.44
C ASP A 83 -2.85 2.06 24.00
N GLU A 84 -3.17 3.10 23.21
CA GLU A 84 -3.16 4.51 23.62
C GLU A 84 -4.33 4.84 24.57
N LEU A 85 -5.54 4.33 24.29
CA LEU A 85 -6.73 4.60 25.09
C LEU A 85 -6.79 3.78 26.39
N CYS A 86 -6.27 2.55 26.36
CA CYS A 86 -6.26 1.62 27.48
C CYS A 86 -4.81 1.17 27.77
N PRO A 87 -3.99 1.97 28.44
CA PRO A 87 -2.65 1.55 28.86
C PRO A 87 -2.70 0.25 29.66
N ARG A 88 -1.71 -0.62 29.46
CA ARG A 88 -1.67 -1.96 30.08
C ARG A 88 -1.64 -1.96 31.59
N GLU A 89 -1.26 -0.84 32.19
CA GLU A 89 -1.10 -0.65 33.65
C GLU A 89 -2.38 -0.14 34.32
N SER A 90 -3.41 0.22 33.55
CA SER A 90 -4.66 0.76 34.09
C SER A 90 -5.68 -0.34 34.45
N ALA A 91 -6.65 0.00 35.33
CA ALA A 91 -7.78 -0.87 35.73
C ALA A 91 -8.62 -1.40 34.54
N GLY A 92 -8.52 -0.78 33.37
CA GLY A 92 -9.14 -1.23 32.10
C GLY A 92 -8.57 -2.51 31.50
N ARG A 93 -7.51 -3.09 32.08
CA ARG A 93 -6.82 -4.29 31.60
C ARG A 93 -7.76 -5.47 31.36
N THR A 94 -8.66 -5.72 32.29
CA THR A 94 -9.61 -6.85 32.23
C THR A 94 -10.57 -6.70 31.05
N PHE A 95 -11.00 -5.49 30.74
CA PHE A 95 -11.95 -5.23 29.65
C PHE A 95 -11.27 -5.10 28.29
N CYS A 96 -10.15 -4.39 28.21
CA CYS A 96 -9.46 -4.14 26.95
C CYS A 96 -8.57 -5.32 26.49
N GLY A 97 -8.20 -6.22 27.40
CA GLY A 97 -7.38 -7.39 27.11
C GLY A 97 -7.95 -8.31 26.02
N PRO A 98 -9.20 -8.80 26.16
CA PRO A 98 -9.86 -9.64 25.16
C PRO A 98 -10.02 -8.95 23.82
N ILE A 99 -10.37 -7.66 23.80
CA ILE A 99 -10.53 -6.85 22.57
C ILE A 99 -9.17 -6.74 21.86
N ARG A 100 -8.11 -6.44 22.60
CA ARG A 100 -6.75 -6.37 22.07
C ARG A 100 -6.30 -7.70 21.46
N ALA A 101 -6.58 -8.81 22.12
CA ALA A 101 -6.26 -10.15 21.62
C ALA A 101 -7.03 -10.47 20.34
N ALA A 102 -8.31 -10.14 20.28
CA ALA A 102 -9.14 -10.33 19.08
C ALA A 102 -8.62 -9.50 17.90
N LEU A 103 -8.32 -8.21 18.10
CA LEU A 103 -7.78 -7.33 17.04
C LEU A 103 -6.42 -7.81 16.52
N ARG A 104 -5.56 -8.30 17.42
CA ARG A 104 -4.25 -8.85 17.01
C ARG A 104 -4.40 -10.15 16.23
N ARG A 105 -5.33 -11.02 16.61
CA ARG A 105 -5.65 -12.25 15.86
C ARG A 105 -6.15 -11.90 14.47
N GLU A 106 -7.14 -11.04 14.38
CA GLU A 106 -7.68 -10.57 13.10
C GLU A 106 -6.60 -9.95 12.19
N GLY A 107 -5.72 -9.15 12.78
CA GLY A 107 -4.58 -8.56 12.05
C GLY A 107 -3.62 -9.62 11.49
N ARG A 108 -3.34 -10.70 12.23
CA ARG A 108 -2.52 -11.81 11.76
C ARG A 108 -3.20 -12.57 10.63
N GLU A 109 -4.47 -12.93 10.78
CA GLU A 109 -5.24 -13.64 9.76
C GLU A 109 -5.31 -12.87 8.45
N ARG A 110 -5.57 -11.56 8.53
CA ARG A 110 -5.57 -10.68 7.35
C ARG A 110 -4.20 -10.58 6.67
N ARG A 111 -3.12 -10.57 7.46
CA ARG A 111 -1.74 -10.57 6.93
C ARG A 111 -1.40 -11.89 6.24
N GLU A 112 -1.80 -13.01 6.81
CA GLU A 112 -1.62 -14.33 6.19
C GLU A 112 -2.39 -14.44 4.88
N GLN A 113 -3.63 -13.94 4.84
CA GLN A 113 -4.42 -13.87 3.62
C GLN A 113 -3.78 -12.97 2.57
N LEU A 114 -3.22 -11.83 3.00
CA LEU A 114 -2.48 -10.93 2.14
C LEU A 114 -1.24 -11.62 1.56
N ASN A 115 -0.44 -12.28 2.39
CA ASN A 115 0.76 -13.01 1.94
C ASN A 115 0.42 -14.10 0.91
N ARG A 116 -0.70 -14.80 1.08
CA ARG A 116 -1.14 -15.83 0.12
C ARG A 116 -1.66 -15.26 -1.21
N LYS A 117 -2.37 -14.13 -1.18
CA LYS A 117 -3.05 -13.56 -2.36
C LYS A 117 -2.28 -12.42 -3.05
N ALA A 118 -1.55 -11.63 -2.29
CA ALA A 118 -0.99 -10.37 -2.79
C ALA A 118 0.35 -10.50 -3.48
N LEU A 119 1.09 -11.57 -3.22
CA LEU A 119 2.34 -11.83 -3.96
C LEU A 119 2.07 -12.09 -5.45
N SER A 120 0.91 -12.65 -5.80
CA SER A 120 0.51 -12.83 -7.20
C SER A 120 -0.16 -11.59 -7.81
N SER A 121 -1.11 -10.97 -7.12
CA SER A 121 -1.95 -9.92 -7.72
C SER A 121 -1.34 -8.51 -7.66
N SER A 122 -0.81 -8.09 -6.50
CA SER A 122 -0.27 -6.73 -6.36
C SER A 122 1.06 -6.55 -7.09
N ALA A 123 1.91 -7.59 -7.08
CA ALA A 123 3.15 -7.57 -7.84
C ALA A 123 2.88 -7.62 -9.35
N GLN A 124 1.85 -8.33 -9.81
CA GLN A 124 1.44 -8.35 -11.22
C GLN A 124 0.83 -7.03 -11.67
N LEU A 125 -0.04 -6.42 -10.86
CA LEU A 125 -0.63 -5.11 -11.16
C LEU A 125 0.43 -4.02 -11.33
N VAL A 126 1.54 -4.12 -10.59
CA VAL A 126 2.62 -3.14 -10.67
C VAL A 126 3.74 -3.58 -11.62
N SER A 127 3.93 -4.88 -11.89
CA SER A 127 4.91 -5.37 -12.86
C SER A 127 4.52 -5.13 -14.32
N GLY A 128 3.21 -5.01 -14.61
CA GLY A 128 2.72 -4.53 -15.91
C GLY A 128 3.19 -3.11 -16.28
N TRP A 129 3.76 -2.38 -15.32
CA TRP A 129 4.39 -1.07 -15.56
C TRP A 129 5.82 -1.16 -16.11
N ARG A 130 6.44 -2.33 -16.21
CA ARG A 130 7.84 -2.49 -16.64
C ARG A 130 8.14 -2.15 -18.11
N GLY A 131 7.14 -2.06 -18.96
CA GLY A 131 7.39 -1.87 -20.38
C GLY A 131 6.44 -0.91 -21.10
N GLU A 132 5.30 -0.59 -20.47
CA GLU A 132 4.22 0.12 -21.13
C GLU A 132 3.78 1.41 -20.45
N CYS A 133 4.60 1.96 -19.56
CA CYS A 133 4.33 3.30 -19.06
C CYS A 133 4.33 4.24 -20.28
N VAL A 134 3.19 4.87 -20.52
CA VAL A 134 3.04 5.92 -21.55
C VAL A 134 4.15 7.00 -21.41
N CYS A 135 4.78 7.07 -20.23
CA CYS A 135 5.97 7.87 -19.97
C CYS A 135 7.21 7.42 -20.77
N CYS A 136 7.31 6.11 -21.13
CA CYS A 136 8.47 5.57 -21.88
C CYS A 136 8.20 5.43 -23.38
N ARG A 137 6.95 5.49 -23.86
CA ARG A 137 6.59 5.31 -25.29
C ARG A 137 6.86 6.52 -26.19
N ARG A 138 7.34 7.65 -25.66
CA ARG A 138 7.72 8.80 -26.52
C ARG A 138 9.22 9.00 -26.54
N ARG A 139 9.95 8.01 -27.01
CA ARG A 139 11.28 8.14 -27.63
C ARG A 139 11.34 7.22 -28.83
N THR A 140 10.61 7.55 -29.86
CA THR A 140 10.91 7.24 -31.27
C THR A 140 10.43 8.39 -32.09
#